data_364ae771cca8c5e833c2c48705a305f3
#
_entry.id   364ae771cca8c5e833c2c48705a305f3
#
_cell.length_a   1.000
_cell.length_b   1.000
_cell.length_c   1.000
_cell.angle_alpha   90.00
_cell.angle_beta   90.00
_cell.angle_gamma   90.00
#
_symmetry.space_group_name_H-M   'P 1'
#
loop_
_entity.id
_entity.type
_entity.pdbx_description
1 polymer ?
#
loop_
_entity_poly.entity_id
_entity_poly.type
_entity_poly.pdbx_seq_one_letter_code
_entity_poly.pdbx_strand_id
1 'polypeptide(L)'
;MGRFNPDRLRALREAKGWSQSELARQAESTQPSINRLEAGGTDHPRNLMQLARVLGTSPEYLTGETDDPASGTTLSDQQPGVSGLASEPDPDTVVLSQIDMRYGLGGSYFDTPVVEAKRQFSRAWLREFTHTAPEHLFWALGDGDSMEPTIRSGELILIDRSHDTPRTADGIWALAWGDIGMVKRLRPLPDGRVEIHSDNPFVPLSIAVDGEIHLVGRVVAVMRRL
;
A
#
# COMPACT_ATOMS: atom_id res chain seq x y z
N MET A 1 -21.88 -2.81 -15.28
CA MET A 1 -20.69 -3.51 -14.76
C MET A 1 -20.71 -4.91 -15.33
N GLY A 2 -19.79 -5.23 -16.26
CA GLY A 2 -19.77 -6.50 -16.99
C GLY A 2 -19.51 -7.68 -16.05
N ARG A 3 -19.90 -8.87 -16.50
CA ARG A 3 -19.64 -10.12 -15.79
C ARG A 3 -18.27 -10.64 -16.18
N PHE A 4 -17.49 -11.11 -15.22
CA PHE A 4 -16.18 -11.73 -15.47
C PHE A 4 -16.29 -12.89 -16.48
N ASN A 5 -15.38 -12.92 -17.47
CA ASN A 5 -15.35 -13.91 -18.52
C ASN A 5 -14.19 -14.90 -18.33
N PRO A 6 -14.45 -16.13 -17.86
CA PRO A 6 -13.44 -17.14 -17.59
C PRO A 6 -12.65 -17.58 -18.85
N ASP A 7 -13.31 -17.58 -20.00
CA ASP A 7 -12.68 -18.03 -21.25
C ASP A 7 -11.62 -17.04 -21.73
N ARG A 8 -11.86 -15.73 -21.52
CA ARG A 8 -10.87 -14.68 -21.83
C ARG A 8 -9.64 -14.77 -20.90
N LEU A 9 -9.86 -15.05 -19.62
CA LEU A 9 -8.76 -15.29 -18.68
C LEU A 9 -7.90 -16.47 -19.15
N ARG A 10 -8.54 -17.59 -19.46
CA ARG A 10 -7.84 -18.80 -19.92
C ARG A 10 -7.09 -18.55 -21.22
N ALA A 11 -7.73 -17.93 -22.23
CA ALA A 11 -7.12 -17.65 -23.51
C ALA A 11 -5.86 -16.77 -23.38
N LEU A 12 -5.89 -15.72 -22.55
CA LEU A 12 -4.73 -14.87 -22.31
C LEU A 12 -3.59 -15.60 -21.58
N ARG A 13 -3.92 -16.44 -20.60
CA ARG A 13 -2.92 -17.28 -19.90
C ARG A 13 -2.22 -18.23 -20.87
N GLU A 14 -3.00 -18.91 -21.69
CA GLU A 14 -2.49 -19.87 -22.70
C GLU A 14 -1.68 -19.17 -23.80
N ALA A 15 -2.08 -17.99 -24.23
CA ALA A 15 -1.32 -17.18 -25.17
C ALA A 15 0.08 -16.79 -24.63
N LYS A 16 0.22 -16.66 -23.31
CA LYS A 16 1.53 -16.46 -22.63
C LYS A 16 2.28 -17.77 -22.37
N GLY A 17 1.71 -18.93 -22.69
CA GLY A 17 2.30 -20.24 -22.40
C GLY A 17 2.35 -20.60 -20.90
N TRP A 18 1.53 -19.96 -20.09
CA TRP A 18 1.57 -20.14 -18.64
C TRP A 18 0.63 -21.25 -18.15
N SER A 19 1.10 -22.02 -17.17
CA SER A 19 0.23 -22.90 -16.37
C SER A 19 -0.63 -22.06 -15.40
N GLN A 20 -1.71 -22.66 -14.86
CA GLN A 20 -2.51 -22.03 -13.80
C GLN A 20 -1.65 -21.67 -12.57
N SER A 21 -0.66 -22.50 -12.22
CA SER A 21 0.27 -22.23 -11.13
C SER A 21 1.18 -21.05 -11.44
N GLU A 22 1.63 -20.91 -12.69
CA GLU A 22 2.44 -19.76 -13.11
C GLU A 22 1.63 -18.46 -13.07
N LEU A 23 0.40 -18.47 -13.61
CA LEU A 23 -0.48 -17.30 -13.52
C LEU A 23 -0.79 -16.95 -12.06
N ALA A 24 -1.00 -17.95 -11.19
CA ALA A 24 -1.21 -17.73 -9.77
C ALA A 24 0.00 -17.02 -9.13
N ARG A 25 1.21 -17.46 -9.43
CA ARG A 25 2.45 -16.85 -8.95
C ARG A 25 2.60 -15.40 -9.42
N GLN A 26 2.36 -15.13 -10.70
CA GLN A 26 2.47 -13.80 -11.29
C GLN A 26 1.38 -12.84 -10.78
N ALA A 27 0.18 -13.35 -10.51
CA ALA A 27 -0.96 -12.57 -10.03
C ALA A 27 -1.08 -12.56 -8.49
N GLU A 28 -0.03 -13.00 -7.77
CA GLU A 28 0.00 -13.05 -6.30
C GLU A 28 -1.23 -13.77 -5.73
N SER A 29 -1.60 -14.87 -6.35
CA SER A 29 -2.80 -15.64 -6.04
C SER A 29 -2.44 -17.10 -5.80
N THR A 30 -3.44 -17.97 -5.58
CA THR A 30 -3.24 -19.41 -5.44
C THR A 30 -3.75 -20.15 -6.68
N GLN A 31 -3.12 -21.28 -7.02
CA GLN A 31 -3.56 -22.09 -8.14
C GLN A 31 -5.04 -22.54 -8.02
N PRO A 32 -5.57 -22.95 -6.85
CA PRO A 32 -6.99 -23.21 -6.67
C PRO A 32 -7.90 -22.00 -6.97
N SER A 33 -7.43 -20.78 -6.66
CA SER A 33 -8.16 -19.55 -6.99
C SER A 33 -8.24 -19.34 -8.50
N ILE A 34 -7.12 -19.50 -9.22
CA ILE A 34 -7.10 -19.39 -10.69
C ILE A 34 -7.99 -20.47 -11.32
N ASN A 35 -7.90 -21.70 -10.85
CA ASN A 35 -8.76 -22.79 -11.33
C ASN A 35 -10.26 -22.46 -11.14
N ARG A 36 -10.64 -21.94 -9.96
CA ARG A 36 -12.02 -21.51 -9.69
C ARG A 36 -12.48 -20.38 -10.61
N LEU A 37 -11.61 -19.43 -10.91
CA LEU A 37 -11.90 -18.33 -11.84
C LEU A 37 -12.11 -18.84 -13.26
N GLU A 38 -11.24 -19.72 -13.76
CA GLU A 38 -11.36 -20.35 -15.08
C GLU A 38 -12.55 -21.32 -15.19
N ALA A 39 -13.05 -21.83 -14.08
CA ALA A 39 -14.26 -22.64 -14.01
C ALA A 39 -15.56 -21.81 -13.89
N GLY A 40 -15.48 -20.49 -13.87
CA GLY A 40 -16.65 -19.59 -13.77
C GLY A 40 -17.25 -19.51 -12.36
N GLY A 41 -16.48 -19.85 -11.35
CA GLY A 41 -16.95 -19.87 -9.95
C GLY A 41 -17.11 -18.51 -9.29
N THR A 42 -16.88 -17.40 -10.01
CA THR A 42 -16.97 -16.04 -9.45
C THR A 42 -17.24 -15.02 -10.55
N ASP A 43 -18.28 -14.21 -10.39
CA ASP A 43 -18.64 -13.15 -11.35
C ASP A 43 -17.82 -11.85 -11.15
N HIS A 44 -17.29 -11.64 -9.96
CA HIS A 44 -16.50 -10.46 -9.59
C HIS A 44 -15.26 -10.87 -8.79
N PRO A 45 -14.15 -11.24 -9.46
CA PRO A 45 -12.92 -11.58 -8.77
C PRO A 45 -12.30 -10.34 -8.10
N ARG A 46 -11.91 -10.47 -6.83
CA ARG A 46 -11.29 -9.38 -6.06
C ARG A 46 -9.97 -8.90 -6.63
N ASN A 47 -9.26 -9.78 -7.33
CA ASN A 47 -7.95 -9.51 -7.94
C ASN A 47 -8.04 -9.23 -9.46
N LEU A 48 -9.19 -8.78 -9.96
CA LEU A 48 -9.43 -8.52 -11.40
C LEU A 48 -8.39 -7.56 -11.99
N MET A 49 -8.09 -6.46 -11.31
CA MET A 49 -7.09 -5.48 -11.74
C MET A 49 -5.69 -6.08 -11.85
N GLN A 50 -5.31 -6.91 -10.89
CA GLN A 50 -4.00 -7.58 -10.87
C GLN A 50 -3.89 -8.62 -12.01
N LEU A 51 -4.94 -9.40 -12.24
CA LEU A 51 -5.03 -10.35 -13.35
C LEU A 51 -4.91 -9.63 -14.70
N ALA A 52 -5.64 -8.54 -14.89
CA ALA A 52 -5.57 -7.73 -16.10
C ALA A 52 -4.14 -7.21 -16.34
N ARG A 53 -3.51 -6.64 -15.31
CA ARG A 53 -2.13 -6.12 -15.37
C ARG A 53 -1.11 -7.19 -15.77
N VAL A 54 -1.15 -8.34 -15.10
CA VAL A 54 -0.20 -9.44 -15.33
C VAL A 54 -0.39 -10.05 -16.72
N LEU A 55 -1.63 -10.14 -17.18
CA LEU A 55 -1.95 -10.65 -18.52
C LEU A 55 -1.71 -9.63 -19.62
N GLY A 56 -1.52 -8.34 -19.29
CA GLY A 56 -1.31 -7.27 -20.27
C GLY A 56 -2.60 -6.90 -21.00
N THR A 57 -3.71 -6.88 -20.27
CA THR A 57 -5.04 -6.54 -20.79
C THR A 57 -5.76 -5.57 -19.84
N SER A 58 -7.00 -5.21 -20.16
CA SER A 58 -7.83 -4.37 -19.30
C SER A 58 -8.83 -5.18 -18.47
N PRO A 59 -9.27 -4.66 -17.32
CA PRO A 59 -10.39 -5.23 -16.56
C PRO A 59 -11.67 -5.31 -17.39
N GLU A 60 -11.92 -4.31 -18.25
CA GLU A 60 -13.07 -4.22 -19.14
C GLU A 60 -13.08 -5.36 -20.18
N TYR A 61 -11.91 -5.75 -20.67
CA TYR A 61 -11.79 -6.93 -21.53
C TYR A 61 -12.11 -8.21 -20.75
N LEU A 62 -11.57 -8.37 -19.54
CA LEU A 62 -11.85 -9.54 -18.70
C LEU A 62 -13.31 -9.62 -18.22
N THR A 63 -14.03 -8.50 -18.16
CA THR A 63 -15.46 -8.45 -17.83
C THR A 63 -16.38 -8.44 -19.04
N GLY A 64 -15.82 -8.50 -20.26
CA GLY A 64 -16.62 -8.51 -21.49
C GLY A 64 -17.25 -7.16 -21.85
N GLU A 65 -16.84 -6.08 -21.22
CA GLU A 65 -17.30 -4.72 -21.54
C GLU A 65 -16.66 -4.18 -22.84
N THR A 66 -15.51 -4.73 -23.23
CA THR A 66 -14.85 -4.49 -24.52
C THR A 66 -14.37 -5.80 -25.13
N ASP A 67 -14.30 -5.87 -26.46
CA ASP A 67 -13.73 -7.02 -27.20
C ASP A 67 -12.28 -6.80 -27.61
N ASP A 68 -11.73 -5.61 -27.41
CA ASP A 68 -10.34 -5.29 -27.70
C ASP A 68 -9.46 -5.57 -26.46
N PRO A 69 -8.59 -6.60 -26.49
CA PRO A 69 -7.69 -6.91 -25.39
C PRO A 69 -6.63 -5.82 -25.14
N ALA A 70 -6.36 -4.96 -26.13
CA ALA A 70 -5.44 -3.84 -26.03
C ALA A 70 -6.12 -2.54 -25.53
N SER A 71 -7.44 -2.48 -25.51
CA SER A 71 -8.21 -1.36 -24.95
C SER A 71 -7.99 -1.28 -23.43
N GLY A 72 -7.02 -0.51 -23.02
CA GLY A 72 -6.67 -0.37 -21.58
C GLY A 72 -5.20 -0.65 -21.29
N THR A 73 -4.40 -1.08 -22.27
CA THR A 73 -2.95 -1.23 -22.09
C THR A 73 -2.22 0.13 -22.06
N THR A 74 -2.94 1.21 -22.30
CA THR A 74 -2.53 2.54 -21.91
C THR A 74 -3.14 2.87 -20.55
N LEU A 75 -2.56 2.35 -19.47
CA LEU A 75 -2.56 3.07 -18.22
C LEU A 75 -1.63 4.28 -18.39
N SER A 76 -2.00 5.12 -19.33
CA SER A 76 -1.71 6.53 -19.27
C SER A 76 -2.49 7.07 -18.08
N ASP A 77 -1.80 7.59 -17.12
CA ASP A 77 -2.27 8.57 -16.17
C ASP A 77 -3.12 9.63 -16.92
N GLN A 78 -4.40 9.38 -17.07
CA GLN A 78 -5.34 10.44 -17.45
C GLN A 78 -6.17 10.78 -16.23
N GLN A 79 -5.59 11.62 -15.37
CA GLN A 79 -6.38 12.57 -14.64
C GLN A 79 -7.11 13.47 -15.66
N PRO A 80 -8.41 13.76 -15.47
CA PRO A 80 -9.12 14.71 -16.35
C PRO A 80 -8.57 16.12 -16.10
N GLY A 81 -7.92 16.64 -17.12
CA GLY A 81 -7.74 18.06 -17.36
C GLY A 81 -6.56 18.74 -16.69
N VAL A 82 -5.36 18.64 -17.24
CA VAL A 82 -4.56 19.80 -17.64
C VAL A 82 -3.73 19.41 -18.87
N SER A 83 -4.16 19.85 -20.03
CA SER A 83 -3.31 19.91 -21.23
C SER A 83 -2.19 20.90 -20.98
N GLY A 84 -0.96 20.45 -21.06
CA GLY A 84 0.16 21.37 -21.02
C GLY A 84 1.49 20.65 -20.79
N LEU A 85 2.23 20.42 -21.90
CA LEU A 85 3.68 20.25 -21.95
C LEU A 85 4.26 19.08 -21.11
N ALA A 86 4.78 18.09 -21.78
CA ALA A 86 5.76 17.17 -21.21
C ALA A 86 6.98 17.99 -20.78
N SER A 87 6.92 18.56 -19.60
CA SER A 87 8.08 19.10 -18.90
C SER A 87 8.88 17.89 -18.43
N GLU A 88 10.16 17.89 -18.67
CA GLU A 88 11.10 17.01 -17.99
C GLU A 88 10.77 17.05 -16.49
N PRO A 89 10.87 15.91 -15.75
CA PRO A 89 10.55 15.91 -14.33
C PRO A 89 11.41 16.98 -13.66
N ASP A 90 10.75 17.96 -13.06
CA ASP A 90 11.38 19.03 -12.30
C ASP A 90 12.34 18.35 -11.29
N PRO A 91 13.63 18.65 -11.33
CA PRO A 91 14.63 18.04 -10.44
C PRO A 91 14.34 18.26 -8.96
N ASP A 92 13.49 19.23 -8.63
CA ASP A 92 13.00 19.47 -7.26
C ASP A 92 11.76 18.64 -6.89
N THR A 93 11.20 17.88 -7.81
CA THR A 93 10.03 17.03 -7.55
C THR A 93 10.44 15.61 -7.24
N VAL A 94 9.87 15.03 -6.19
CA VAL A 94 10.02 13.63 -5.80
C VAL A 94 8.67 12.93 -5.80
N VAL A 95 8.67 11.65 -6.17
CA VAL A 95 7.48 10.80 -6.16
C VAL A 95 7.54 9.91 -4.93
N LEU A 96 6.56 10.01 -4.06
CA LEU A 96 6.40 9.12 -2.91
C LEU A 96 5.21 8.18 -3.12
N SER A 97 5.38 6.94 -2.70
CA SER A 97 4.32 5.96 -2.69
C SER A 97 3.38 6.18 -1.51
N GLN A 98 2.09 6.00 -1.72
CA GLN A 98 1.10 5.85 -0.67
C GLN A 98 0.81 4.37 -0.48
N ILE A 99 0.86 3.89 0.75
CA ILE A 99 0.74 2.48 1.11
C ILE A 99 -0.49 2.31 2.00
N ASP A 100 -1.25 1.22 1.81
CA ASP A 100 -2.26 0.78 2.77
C ASP A 100 -1.61 -0.05 3.88
N MET A 101 -1.57 0.48 5.09
CA MET A 101 -0.98 -0.19 6.25
C MET A 101 -1.75 -1.44 6.70
N ARG A 102 -3.03 -1.59 6.32
CA ARG A 102 -3.84 -2.75 6.68
C ARG A 102 -3.37 -4.04 6.01
N TYR A 103 -2.68 -3.92 4.87
CA TYR A 103 -2.29 -5.05 4.02
C TYR A 103 -0.78 -5.26 3.88
N GLY A 104 0.05 -4.45 4.53
CA GLY A 104 1.49 -4.40 4.22
C GLY A 104 2.46 -4.56 5.39
N LEU A 105 2.01 -4.86 6.60
CA LEU A 105 2.89 -4.84 7.79
C LEU A 105 3.10 -6.19 8.49
N GLY A 106 2.46 -7.27 8.04
CA GLY A 106 2.73 -8.63 8.54
C GLY A 106 4.04 -9.20 8.01
N GLY A 107 4.77 -9.95 8.82
CA GLY A 107 6.17 -10.34 8.66
C GLY A 107 6.63 -11.01 7.35
N SER A 108 5.71 -11.32 6.43
CA SER A 108 6.03 -11.85 5.09
C SER A 108 5.77 -10.85 3.95
N TYR A 109 5.25 -9.65 4.25
CA TYR A 109 4.80 -8.67 3.24
C TYR A 109 5.71 -7.45 3.11
N PHE A 110 6.85 -7.42 3.81
CA PHE A 110 7.79 -6.29 3.74
C PHE A 110 8.46 -6.14 2.38
N ASP A 111 8.47 -7.18 1.57
CA ASP A 111 9.14 -7.15 0.26
C ASP A 111 8.31 -6.47 -0.83
N THR A 112 6.99 -6.32 -0.66
CA THR A 112 6.16 -5.66 -1.69
C THR A 112 4.94 -4.97 -1.06
N PRO A 113 5.08 -3.75 -0.53
CA PRO A 113 3.95 -3.00 -0.01
C PRO A 113 2.91 -2.75 -1.12
N VAL A 114 1.63 -2.89 -0.80
CA VAL A 114 0.55 -2.55 -1.71
C VAL A 114 0.54 -1.04 -1.91
N VAL A 115 1.06 -0.59 -3.04
CA VAL A 115 1.09 0.82 -3.42
C VAL A 115 -0.28 1.20 -3.95
N GLU A 116 -1.06 1.98 -3.19
CA GLU A 116 -2.38 2.47 -3.60
C GLU A 116 -2.29 3.63 -4.60
N ALA A 117 -1.31 4.51 -4.41
CA ALA A 117 -1.12 5.69 -5.24
C ALA A 117 0.33 6.18 -5.20
N LYS A 118 0.72 6.93 -6.23
CA LYS A 118 1.95 7.70 -6.25
C LYS A 118 1.59 9.18 -6.23
N ARG A 119 2.28 9.96 -5.41
CA ARG A 119 2.06 11.40 -5.28
C ARG A 119 3.38 12.15 -5.46
N GLN A 120 3.29 13.31 -6.10
CA GLN A 120 4.43 14.19 -6.31
C GLN A 120 4.49 15.26 -5.23
N PHE A 121 5.70 15.52 -4.72
CA PHE A 121 5.96 16.53 -3.71
C PHE A 121 7.22 17.30 -4.06
N SER A 122 7.30 18.59 -3.67
CA SER A 122 8.55 19.32 -3.74
C SER A 122 9.57 18.77 -2.75
N ARG A 123 10.79 18.57 -3.20
CA ARG A 123 11.91 18.15 -2.35
C ARG A 123 12.18 19.15 -1.25
N ALA A 124 12.09 20.44 -1.56
CA ALA A 124 12.25 21.52 -0.60
C ALA A 124 11.20 21.42 0.51
N TRP A 125 9.94 21.19 0.15
CA TRP A 125 8.85 21.01 1.11
C TRP A 125 9.05 19.78 2.02
N LEU A 126 9.49 18.65 1.48
CA LEU A 126 9.76 17.45 2.28
C LEU A 126 10.88 17.67 3.29
N ARG A 127 11.87 18.51 2.97
CA ARG A 127 12.98 18.84 3.87
C ARG A 127 12.58 19.64 5.11
N GLU A 128 11.39 20.22 5.13
CA GLU A 128 10.84 20.85 6.32
C GLU A 128 10.47 19.83 7.41
N PHE A 129 10.23 18.58 7.03
CA PHE A 129 9.82 17.50 7.93
C PHE A 129 10.94 16.48 8.21
N THR A 130 11.77 16.21 7.21
CA THR A 130 12.86 15.25 7.34
C THR A 130 13.96 15.52 6.32
N HIS A 131 15.20 15.16 6.67
CA HIS A 131 16.34 15.16 5.76
C HIS A 131 16.61 13.79 5.14
N THR A 132 15.76 12.81 5.41
CA THR A 132 15.86 11.45 4.88
C THR A 132 15.65 11.44 3.37
N ALA A 133 16.38 10.57 2.68
CA ALA A 133 16.25 10.41 1.24
C ALA A 133 14.86 9.88 0.87
N PRO A 134 14.25 10.39 -0.23
CA PRO A 134 12.86 10.08 -0.59
C PRO A 134 12.53 8.59 -0.73
N GLU A 135 13.51 7.76 -1.07
CA GLU A 135 13.35 6.30 -1.16
C GLU A 135 13.02 5.62 0.17
N HIS A 136 13.28 6.29 1.29
CA HIS A 136 12.93 5.83 2.63
C HIS A 136 11.64 6.46 3.16
N LEU A 137 10.96 7.27 2.34
CA LEU A 137 9.73 7.95 2.73
C LEU A 137 8.53 7.35 2.02
N PHE A 138 7.43 7.23 2.73
CA PHE A 138 6.16 6.88 2.13
C PHE A 138 4.99 7.49 2.89
N TRP A 139 3.85 7.60 2.21
CA TRP A 139 2.60 8.02 2.81
C TRP A 139 1.75 6.82 3.18
N ALA A 140 1.00 6.95 4.26
CA ALA A 140 -0.04 5.99 4.63
C ALA A 140 -1.28 6.73 5.12
N LEU A 141 -2.45 6.09 5.01
CA LEU A 141 -3.67 6.60 5.64
C LEU A 141 -3.74 6.09 7.07
N GLY A 142 -3.99 7.00 8.00
CA GLY A 142 -4.40 6.64 9.35
C GLY A 142 -5.79 6.01 9.32
N ASP A 143 -5.95 4.85 9.96
CA ASP A 143 -7.25 4.19 10.10
C ASP A 143 -7.54 3.93 11.57
N GLY A 144 -8.80 4.19 11.97
CA GLY A 144 -9.22 4.11 13.36
C GLY A 144 -8.95 5.37 14.17
N ASP A 145 -9.39 5.35 15.43
CA ASP A 145 -9.43 6.47 16.36
C ASP A 145 -8.39 6.39 17.48
N SER A 146 -7.57 5.35 17.50
CA SER A 146 -6.64 5.07 18.61
C SER A 146 -5.59 6.16 18.84
N MET A 147 -5.30 6.99 17.82
CA MET A 147 -4.35 8.09 17.92
C MET A 147 -5.02 9.47 17.94
N GLU A 148 -6.34 9.53 18.08
CA GLU A 148 -7.04 10.80 18.29
C GLU A 148 -6.68 11.43 19.66
N PRO A 149 -6.57 12.74 19.73
CA PRO A 149 -6.80 13.75 18.69
C PRO A 149 -5.59 14.05 17.80
N THR A 150 -4.44 13.40 18.02
CA THR A 150 -3.18 13.68 17.31
C THR A 150 -3.28 13.31 15.84
N ILE A 151 -3.72 12.09 15.54
CA ILE A 151 -3.97 11.58 14.19
C ILE A 151 -5.40 11.06 14.15
N ARG A 152 -6.20 11.60 13.21
CA ARG A 152 -7.59 11.17 13.01
C ARG A 152 -7.70 10.15 11.88
N SER A 153 -8.75 9.35 11.91
CA SER A 153 -9.04 8.43 10.81
C SER A 153 -9.18 9.17 9.48
N GLY A 154 -8.55 8.64 8.42
CA GLY A 154 -8.52 9.24 7.09
C GLY A 154 -7.46 10.33 6.87
N GLU A 155 -6.68 10.70 7.88
CA GLU A 155 -5.55 11.62 7.70
C GLU A 155 -4.36 10.92 7.05
N LEU A 156 -3.62 11.68 6.23
CA LEU A 156 -2.44 11.19 5.55
C LEU A 156 -1.22 11.42 6.44
N ILE A 157 -0.45 10.37 6.70
CA ILE A 157 0.76 10.42 7.53
C ILE A 157 2.00 10.15 6.70
N LEU A 158 3.07 10.93 6.91
CA LEU A 158 4.38 10.70 6.32
C LEU A 158 5.23 9.83 7.26
N ILE A 159 5.73 8.73 6.75
CA ILE A 159 6.51 7.75 7.51
C ILE A 159 7.93 7.72 6.95
N ASP A 160 8.90 7.80 7.85
CA ASP A 160 10.33 7.75 7.59
C ASP A 160 10.89 6.41 8.07
N ARG A 161 11.29 5.55 7.10
CA ARG A 161 11.82 4.20 7.35
C ARG A 161 13.32 4.17 7.66
N SER A 162 14.01 5.30 7.64
CA SER A 162 15.43 5.36 8.01
C SER A 162 15.66 5.17 9.50
N HIS A 163 14.59 5.23 10.29
CA HIS A 163 14.59 4.98 11.73
C HIS A 163 14.05 3.59 12.02
N ASP A 164 14.88 2.74 12.59
CA ASP A 164 14.59 1.35 12.96
C ASP A 164 14.52 1.13 14.49
N THR A 165 14.86 2.15 15.26
CA THR A 165 14.93 2.07 16.72
C THR A 165 14.38 3.35 17.35
N PRO A 166 13.47 3.24 18.35
CA PRO A 166 12.94 4.40 19.06
C PRO A 166 14.01 4.92 20.03
N ARG A 167 14.80 5.90 19.58
CA ARG A 167 15.86 6.53 20.39
C ARG A 167 15.36 7.62 21.31
N THR A 168 14.16 8.12 21.08
CA THR A 168 13.52 9.18 21.89
C THR A 168 12.21 8.66 22.45
N ALA A 169 11.94 8.95 23.73
CA ALA A 169 10.65 8.68 24.33
C ALA A 169 9.53 9.45 23.57
N ASP A 170 8.35 8.85 23.56
CA ASP A 170 7.11 9.48 23.07
C ASP A 170 7.05 9.80 21.55
N GLY A 171 7.92 9.18 20.75
CA GLY A 171 7.81 9.25 19.29
C GLY A 171 6.59 8.48 18.76
N ILE A 172 5.97 8.97 17.68
CA ILE A 172 4.89 8.26 16.98
C ILE A 172 5.50 7.38 15.90
N TRP A 173 5.10 6.11 15.88
CA TRP A 173 5.68 5.09 15.02
C TRP A 173 4.60 4.29 14.30
N ALA A 174 4.88 3.97 13.04
CA ALA A 174 4.22 2.89 12.34
C ALA A 174 4.92 1.58 12.69
N LEU A 175 4.18 0.59 13.10
CA LEU A 175 4.70 -0.71 13.54
C LEU A 175 3.73 -1.84 13.16
N ALA A 176 4.22 -3.07 13.15
CA ALA A 176 3.43 -4.28 13.11
C ALA A 176 3.55 -5.02 14.45
N TRP A 177 2.43 -5.50 14.97
CA TRP A 177 2.35 -6.42 16.09
C TRP A 177 1.66 -7.70 15.60
N GLY A 178 2.45 -8.76 15.40
CA GLY A 178 2.02 -9.89 14.60
C GLY A 178 1.66 -9.45 13.19
N ASP A 179 0.47 -9.79 12.73
CA ASP A 179 -0.02 -9.44 11.38
C ASP A 179 -0.80 -8.10 11.34
N ILE A 180 -0.82 -7.35 12.43
CA ILE A 180 -1.61 -6.12 12.53
C ILE A 180 -0.70 -4.91 12.43
N GLY A 181 -0.88 -4.13 11.35
CA GLY A 181 -0.25 -2.81 11.22
C GLY A 181 -0.97 -1.77 12.06
N MET A 182 -0.20 -0.92 12.74
CA MET A 182 -0.76 0.13 13.58
C MET A 182 0.16 1.35 13.67
N VAL A 183 -0.42 2.48 14.07
CA VAL A 183 0.32 3.67 14.45
C VAL A 183 0.13 3.90 15.94
N LYS A 184 1.23 4.03 16.67
CA LYS A 184 1.24 4.18 18.14
C LYS A 184 2.37 5.09 18.58
N ARG A 185 2.25 5.59 19.80
CA ARG A 185 3.32 6.31 20.50
C ARG A 185 4.15 5.30 21.29
N LEU A 186 5.45 5.28 21.07
CA LEU A 186 6.35 4.33 21.70
C LEU A 186 7.21 5.01 22.77
N ARG A 187 7.33 4.34 23.91
CA ARG A 187 8.25 4.70 24.98
C ARG A 187 9.11 3.51 25.34
N PRO A 188 10.40 3.50 24.93
CA PRO A 188 11.35 2.48 25.38
C PRO A 188 11.57 2.57 26.89
N LEU A 189 11.61 1.41 27.55
CA LEU A 189 11.94 1.28 28.95
C LEU A 189 13.39 0.82 29.14
N PRO A 190 14.02 1.15 30.28
CA PRO A 190 15.41 0.77 30.56
C PRO A 190 15.67 -0.75 30.58
N ASP A 191 14.63 -1.55 30.79
CA ASP A 191 14.70 -3.02 30.85
C ASP A 191 14.51 -3.69 29.47
N GLY A 192 14.49 -2.92 28.37
CA GLY A 192 14.34 -3.40 27.00
C GLY A 192 12.89 -3.60 26.57
N ARG A 193 11.92 -3.42 27.46
CA ARG A 193 10.49 -3.41 27.06
C ARG A 193 10.12 -2.11 26.38
N VAL A 194 9.02 -2.13 25.61
CA VAL A 194 8.48 -0.95 24.96
C VAL A 194 7.01 -0.78 25.34
N GLU A 195 6.70 0.37 25.92
CA GLU A 195 5.31 0.78 26.13
C GLU A 195 4.73 1.28 24.81
N ILE A 196 3.54 0.77 24.49
CA ILE A 196 2.78 1.11 23.28
C ILE A 196 1.56 1.91 23.72
N HIS A 197 1.64 3.22 23.53
CA HIS A 197 0.60 4.16 23.92
C HIS A 197 -0.30 4.53 22.74
N SER A 198 -1.58 4.66 23.02
CA SER A 198 -2.54 5.33 22.17
C SER A 198 -2.75 6.75 22.67
N ASP A 199 -2.89 7.73 21.75
CA ASP A 199 -3.19 9.11 22.17
C ASP A 199 -4.66 9.26 22.58
N ASN A 200 -5.52 8.31 22.15
CA ASN A 200 -6.88 8.19 22.63
C ASN A 200 -6.91 7.60 24.06
N PRO A 201 -7.38 8.35 25.06
CA PRO A 201 -7.35 7.91 26.46
C PRO A 201 -8.26 6.71 26.76
N PHE A 202 -9.19 6.39 25.86
CA PHE A 202 -10.06 5.22 26.00
C PHE A 202 -9.40 3.91 25.55
N VAL A 203 -8.24 3.97 24.90
CA VAL A 203 -7.49 2.79 24.48
C VAL A 203 -6.41 2.47 25.51
N PRO A 204 -6.43 1.27 26.12
CA PRO A 204 -5.49 0.93 27.16
C PRO A 204 -4.05 0.83 26.65
N LEU A 205 -3.10 1.09 27.53
CA LEU A 205 -1.68 0.86 27.34
C LEU A 205 -1.40 -0.63 27.09
N SER A 206 -0.49 -0.90 26.18
CA SER A 206 0.07 -2.24 25.97
C SER A 206 1.59 -2.20 26.14
N ILE A 207 2.17 -3.33 26.52
CA ILE A 207 3.63 -3.47 26.69
C ILE A 207 4.07 -4.61 25.79
N ALA A 208 5.05 -4.34 24.94
CA ALA A 208 5.72 -5.36 24.14
C ALA A 208 7.10 -5.68 24.73
N VAL A 209 7.48 -6.94 24.63
CA VAL A 209 8.84 -7.40 24.88
C VAL A 209 9.63 -7.48 23.58
N ASP A 210 10.95 -7.67 23.71
CA ASP A 210 11.84 -7.71 22.55
C ASP A 210 11.39 -8.75 21.51
N GLY A 211 11.33 -8.32 20.23
CA GLY A 211 10.93 -9.15 19.10
C GLY A 211 9.43 -9.31 18.86
N GLU A 212 8.54 -8.82 19.74
CA GLU A 212 7.08 -8.92 19.54
C GLU A 212 6.54 -7.89 18.55
N ILE A 213 7.23 -6.75 18.43
CA ILE A 213 6.85 -5.71 17.48
C ILE A 213 7.91 -5.52 16.41
N HIS A 214 7.46 -5.21 15.21
CA HIS A 214 8.33 -4.82 14.11
C HIS A 214 8.10 -3.34 13.78
N LEU A 215 9.16 -2.54 13.86
CA LEU A 215 9.10 -1.11 13.55
C LEU A 215 9.20 -0.90 12.04
N VAL A 216 8.23 -0.19 11.48
CA VAL A 216 8.17 0.14 10.04
C VAL A 216 8.84 1.47 9.77
N GLY A 217 8.64 2.44 10.64
CA GLY A 217 9.25 3.76 10.54
C GLY A 217 8.61 4.77 11.48
N ARG A 218 9.25 5.93 11.59
CA ARG A 218 8.78 7.03 12.42
C ARG A 218 7.78 7.89 11.64
N VAL A 219 6.68 8.29 12.27
CA VAL A 219 5.78 9.30 11.72
C VAL A 219 6.42 10.68 11.90
N VAL A 220 6.64 11.39 10.80
CA VAL A 220 7.33 12.69 10.77
C VAL A 220 6.40 13.85 10.42
N ALA A 221 5.26 13.58 9.77
CA ALA A 221 4.26 14.59 9.48
C ALA A 221 2.84 13.99 9.38
N VAL A 222 1.85 14.82 9.60
CA VAL A 222 0.42 14.52 9.40
C VAL A 222 -0.17 15.59 8.50
N MET A 223 -0.88 15.18 7.46
CA MET A 223 -1.61 16.09 6.57
C MET A 223 -3.10 15.96 6.84
N ARG A 224 -3.70 17.08 7.27
CA ARG A 224 -5.11 17.20 7.62
C ARG A 224 -5.84 18.03 6.58
N ARG A 225 -7.01 17.53 6.15
CA ARG A 225 -8.00 18.36 5.47
C ARG A 225 -8.85 19.08 6.51
N LEU A 226 -9.09 20.36 6.29
CA LEU A 226 -10.04 21.17 7.07
C LEU A 226 -11.43 21.11 6.45
#